data_962817839d1320492e345b6123d7d531
#
_entry.id   962817839d1320492e345b6123d7d531
#
_cell.length_a   1.000
_cell.length_b   1.000
_cell.length_c   1.000
_cell.angle_alpha   90.00
_cell.angle_beta   90.00
_cell.angle_gamma   90.00
#
_symmetry.space_group_name_H-M   'P 1'
#
loop_
_entity.id
_entity.type
_entity.pdbx_description
1 polymer ?
#
loop_
_entity_poly.entity_id
_entity_poly.type
_entity_poly.pdbx_seq_one_letter_code
_entity_poly.pdbx_strand_id
1 'polypeptide(L)'
;MATTGQHVELGIAEMNLFLLLGAMGLSHSLFGARLLPVGTLYDPFIARGLDALNYACYQDARFILVATPSGMALAPEGGAHQSIGTPLIGMAQPGLTSFEPAYADELAVILRWAFEHIQSDGGTGEEPGGSVYLRLSTRAIEQPHRALSPELRRDIIAGGYWLSEPVGSPRIVLAYQSAVAPEIVSAAGLMAEDRRGVGVLAITSTARLYSDWRRAQRHRQEGRLAQPSHVERLLAHVPRDAVIVTVIDGHPASLSWLGGVAGHRVESLGVDAFGQTGTVADLYRHFGFDSESIIRTVESVSPGRPIRFRAG
;
A
#
# COMPACT_ATOMS: atom_id res chain seq x y z
N MET A 1 -15.45 6.70 -32.67
CA MET A 1 -16.15 6.85 -31.36
C MET A 1 -17.59 6.43 -31.58
N ALA A 2 -18.14 5.64 -30.67
CA ALA A 2 -19.53 5.20 -30.71
C ALA A 2 -20.26 5.70 -29.48
N THR A 3 -21.48 6.23 -29.64
CA THR A 3 -22.31 6.74 -28.52
C THR A 3 -22.84 5.62 -27.62
N THR A 4 -22.71 4.36 -28.04
CA THR A 4 -23.11 3.15 -27.31
C THR A 4 -21.94 2.47 -26.59
N GLY A 5 -20.72 3.04 -26.65
CA GLY A 5 -19.54 2.49 -26.01
C GLY A 5 -19.52 2.76 -24.51
N GLN A 6 -18.79 1.92 -23.77
CA GLN A 6 -18.58 2.07 -22.32
C GLN A 6 -17.27 2.80 -21.98
N HIS A 7 -16.48 3.18 -22.97
CA HIS A 7 -15.26 3.95 -22.79
C HIS A 7 -15.53 5.44 -22.98
N VAL A 8 -15.12 6.25 -21.99
CA VAL A 8 -15.21 7.72 -22.00
C VAL A 8 -13.81 8.28 -21.92
N GLU A 9 -13.39 9.00 -22.96
CA GLU A 9 -12.11 9.70 -22.98
C GLU A 9 -12.31 11.15 -22.55
N LEU A 10 -11.64 11.57 -21.48
CA LEU A 10 -11.73 12.91 -20.91
C LEU A 10 -10.52 13.79 -21.25
N GLY A 11 -9.46 13.20 -21.80
CA GLY A 11 -8.19 13.90 -21.99
C GLY A 11 -7.53 14.28 -20.65
N ILE A 12 -6.76 15.36 -20.66
CA ILE A 12 -6.07 15.87 -19.44
C ILE A 12 -7.04 16.72 -18.63
N ALA A 13 -7.92 16.08 -17.88
CA ALA A 13 -9.01 16.72 -17.14
C ALA A 13 -9.35 15.98 -15.84
N GLU A 14 -8.41 15.92 -14.90
CA GLU A 14 -8.50 15.10 -13.68
C GLU A 14 -9.69 15.51 -12.79
N MET A 15 -9.97 16.79 -12.67
CA MET A 15 -11.15 17.27 -11.93
C MET A 15 -12.45 16.73 -12.56
N ASN A 16 -12.56 16.76 -13.90
CA ASN A 16 -13.74 16.23 -14.60
C ASN A 16 -13.83 14.70 -14.44
N LEU A 17 -12.69 13.99 -14.37
CA LEU A 17 -12.68 12.56 -14.08
C LEU A 17 -13.33 12.28 -12.73
N PHE A 18 -12.93 12.97 -11.66
CA PHE A 18 -13.49 12.76 -10.33
C PHE A 18 -14.97 13.13 -10.25
N LEU A 19 -15.39 14.23 -10.90
CA LEU A 19 -16.79 14.60 -10.97
C LEU A 19 -17.63 13.55 -11.71
N LEU A 20 -17.11 13.00 -12.81
CA LEU A 20 -17.78 11.94 -13.55
C LEU A 20 -17.85 10.64 -12.75
N LEU A 21 -16.75 10.23 -12.12
CA LEU A 21 -16.72 9.05 -11.25
C LEU A 21 -17.70 9.19 -10.08
N GLY A 22 -17.78 10.37 -9.47
CA GLY A 22 -18.75 10.68 -8.43
C GLY A 22 -20.19 10.51 -8.92
N ALA A 23 -20.52 11.12 -10.05
CA ALA A 23 -21.86 11.04 -10.64
C ALA A 23 -22.24 9.60 -11.03
N MET A 24 -21.33 8.86 -11.68
CA MET A 24 -21.58 7.47 -12.07
C MET A 24 -21.62 6.54 -10.85
N GLY A 25 -20.79 6.79 -9.84
CA GLY A 25 -20.75 6.01 -8.60
C GLY A 25 -22.01 6.18 -7.73
N LEU A 26 -22.73 7.28 -7.89
CA LEU A 26 -24.01 7.56 -7.24
C LEU A 26 -25.23 7.02 -8.00
N SER A 27 -25.05 6.39 -9.16
CA SER A 27 -26.15 5.95 -10.02
C SER A 27 -27.15 5.04 -9.31
N HIS A 28 -26.67 4.19 -8.38
CA HIS A 28 -27.53 3.30 -7.62
C HIS A 28 -28.49 4.07 -6.70
N SER A 29 -27.98 5.01 -5.93
CA SER A 29 -28.81 5.82 -5.00
C SER A 29 -29.73 6.79 -5.73
N LEU A 30 -29.34 7.27 -6.92
CA LEU A 30 -30.11 8.25 -7.68
C LEU A 30 -31.14 7.60 -8.62
N PHE A 31 -30.83 6.45 -9.19
CA PHE A 31 -31.61 5.85 -10.27
C PHE A 31 -31.94 4.36 -10.07
N GLY A 32 -31.49 3.77 -8.97
CA GLY A 32 -31.71 2.35 -8.66
C GLY A 32 -30.92 1.37 -9.54
N ALA A 33 -30.02 1.86 -10.40
CA ALA A 33 -29.19 1.03 -11.27
C ALA A 33 -27.70 1.30 -10.98
N ARG A 34 -26.96 0.26 -10.55
CA ARG A 34 -25.55 0.39 -10.21
C ARG A 34 -24.68 0.32 -11.46
N LEU A 35 -23.90 1.35 -11.69
CA LEU A 35 -22.78 1.33 -12.62
C LEU A 35 -21.51 0.88 -11.89
N LEU A 36 -20.53 0.38 -12.63
CA LEU A 36 -19.21 -0.04 -12.13
C LEU A 36 -18.13 0.84 -12.76
N PRO A 37 -18.04 2.12 -12.37
CA PRO A 37 -17.11 3.05 -12.99
C PRO A 37 -15.68 2.74 -12.58
N VAL A 38 -14.79 2.69 -13.59
CA VAL A 38 -13.35 2.58 -13.41
C VAL A 38 -12.72 3.79 -14.08
N GLY A 39 -12.06 4.62 -13.31
CA GLY A 39 -11.31 5.77 -13.82
C GLY A 39 -9.81 5.52 -13.76
N THR A 40 -9.10 5.95 -14.80
CA THR A 40 -7.63 5.90 -14.84
C THR A 40 -7.07 7.31 -14.91
N LEU A 41 -6.03 7.55 -14.12
CA LEU A 41 -5.27 8.79 -14.16
C LEU A 41 -3.80 8.54 -13.91
N TYR A 42 -3.00 9.54 -14.21
CA TYR A 42 -1.58 9.57 -13.88
C TYR A 42 -1.42 9.90 -12.40
N ASP A 43 -0.78 9.02 -11.62
CA ASP A 43 -0.79 9.08 -10.15
C ASP A 43 -0.44 10.46 -9.54
N PRO A 44 0.60 11.20 -9.99
CA PRO A 44 0.89 12.52 -9.43
C PRO A 44 -0.26 13.53 -9.57
N PHE A 45 -1.18 13.30 -10.48
CA PHE A 45 -2.28 14.24 -10.76
C PHE A 45 -3.54 14.00 -9.94
N ILE A 46 -3.55 12.99 -9.06
CA ILE A 46 -4.64 12.83 -8.09
C ILE A 46 -4.85 14.12 -7.27
N ALA A 47 -3.78 14.84 -6.98
CA ALA A 47 -3.82 16.09 -6.23
C ALA A 47 -4.66 17.19 -6.89
N ARG A 48 -4.84 17.16 -8.24
CA ARG A 48 -5.62 18.14 -8.99
C ARG A 48 -7.13 18.02 -8.78
N GLY A 49 -7.60 16.91 -8.25
CA GLY A 49 -9.03 16.64 -8.05
C GLY A 49 -9.39 16.20 -6.63
N LEU A 50 -8.55 16.48 -5.62
CA LEU A 50 -8.78 16.02 -4.25
C LEU A 50 -10.08 16.50 -3.65
N ASP A 51 -10.51 17.72 -3.96
CA ASP A 51 -11.78 18.26 -3.48
C ASP A 51 -12.96 17.45 -4.04
N ALA A 52 -12.99 17.21 -5.34
CA ALA A 52 -14.02 16.38 -5.97
C ALA A 52 -13.98 14.92 -5.50
N LEU A 53 -12.79 14.35 -5.29
CA LEU A 53 -12.62 13.03 -4.71
C LEU A 53 -13.20 12.94 -3.29
N ASN A 54 -12.90 13.95 -2.45
CA ASN A 54 -13.40 14.02 -1.09
C ASN A 54 -14.94 14.07 -1.05
N TYR A 55 -15.55 14.92 -1.89
CA TYR A 55 -17.00 15.00 -1.98
C TYR A 55 -17.63 13.74 -2.54
N ALA A 56 -17.04 13.11 -3.53
CA ALA A 56 -17.50 11.82 -4.06
C ALA A 56 -17.52 10.74 -2.96
N CYS A 57 -16.43 10.61 -2.19
CA CYS A 57 -16.36 9.69 -1.06
C CYS A 57 -17.36 10.04 0.05
N TYR A 58 -17.52 11.33 0.38
CA TYR A 58 -18.46 11.79 1.39
C TYR A 58 -19.92 11.46 1.03
N GLN A 59 -20.26 11.47 -0.25
CA GLN A 59 -21.60 11.13 -0.76
C GLN A 59 -21.80 9.62 -0.94
N ASP A 60 -20.84 8.78 -0.57
CA ASP A 60 -20.83 7.33 -0.82
C ASP A 60 -20.90 6.96 -2.31
N ALA A 61 -20.31 7.79 -3.16
CA ALA A 61 -20.07 7.38 -4.54
C ALA A 61 -19.13 6.17 -4.59
N ARG A 62 -19.38 5.24 -5.51
CA ARG A 62 -18.69 3.96 -5.55
C ARG A 62 -18.04 3.73 -6.90
N PHE A 63 -16.72 3.74 -6.93
CA PHE A 63 -15.91 3.62 -8.13
C PHE A 63 -14.55 2.99 -7.82
N ILE A 64 -13.86 2.54 -8.86
CA ILE A 64 -12.46 2.13 -8.80
C ILE A 64 -11.63 3.20 -9.49
N LEU A 65 -10.66 3.77 -8.76
CA LEU A 65 -9.68 4.72 -9.28
C LEU A 65 -8.35 3.98 -9.46
N VAL A 66 -7.83 3.95 -10.69
CA VAL A 66 -6.53 3.36 -11.02
C VAL A 66 -5.54 4.48 -11.33
N ALA A 67 -4.56 4.68 -10.46
CA ALA A 67 -3.52 5.67 -10.65
C ALA A 67 -2.22 4.99 -11.09
N THR A 68 -1.80 5.26 -12.32
CA THR A 68 -0.66 4.61 -12.98
C THR A 68 -0.12 5.46 -14.13
N PRO A 69 1.20 5.47 -14.35
CA PRO A 69 2.26 4.94 -13.49
C PRO A 69 2.44 5.73 -12.20
N SER A 70 3.15 5.15 -11.23
CA SER A 70 3.38 5.75 -9.91
C SER A 70 4.82 5.56 -9.44
N GLY A 71 5.26 6.42 -8.52
CA GLY A 71 6.52 6.31 -7.83
C GLY A 71 7.75 6.44 -8.73
N MET A 72 8.82 5.73 -8.40
CA MET A 72 10.08 5.76 -9.12
C MET A 72 10.04 5.10 -10.50
N ALA A 73 8.94 4.42 -10.87
CA ALA A 73 8.71 4.01 -12.26
C ALA A 73 8.68 5.21 -13.21
N LEU A 74 8.44 6.42 -12.69
CA LEU A 74 8.47 7.70 -13.38
C LEU A 74 9.87 8.34 -13.42
N ALA A 75 10.90 7.59 -13.13
CA ALA A 75 12.29 8.07 -13.04
C ALA A 75 12.74 8.94 -14.23
N PRO A 76 12.45 8.58 -15.50
CA PRO A 76 12.85 9.40 -16.64
C PRO A 76 12.13 10.74 -16.75
N GLU A 77 10.95 10.88 -16.14
CA GLU A 77 10.13 12.09 -16.25
C GLU A 77 10.49 13.17 -15.23
N GLY A 78 11.28 12.82 -14.21
CA GLY A 78 11.80 13.74 -13.22
C GLY A 78 11.00 13.82 -11.93
N GLY A 79 11.61 14.45 -10.95
CA GLY A 79 11.23 14.39 -9.56
C GLY A 79 9.84 14.92 -9.20
N ALA A 80 9.31 15.88 -9.95
CA ALA A 80 7.98 16.43 -9.70
C ALA A 80 6.83 15.45 -9.99
N HIS A 81 7.09 14.39 -10.77
CA HIS A 81 6.09 13.40 -11.16
C HIS A 81 6.16 12.09 -10.35
N GLN A 82 7.12 11.95 -9.46
CA GLN A 82 7.33 10.70 -8.71
C GLN A 82 6.37 10.49 -7.53
N SER A 83 5.32 11.28 -7.42
CA SER A 83 4.12 11.08 -6.59
C SER A 83 4.35 10.56 -5.16
N ILE A 84 5.30 11.16 -4.43
CA ILE A 84 5.80 10.71 -3.13
C ILE A 84 4.69 10.60 -2.08
N GLY A 85 3.78 11.59 -2.05
CA GLY A 85 2.75 11.73 -1.02
C GLY A 85 1.43 10.97 -1.29
N THR A 86 1.25 10.39 -2.47
CA THR A 86 -0.05 9.79 -2.85
C THR A 86 -0.46 8.57 -2.01
N PRO A 87 0.46 7.72 -1.47
CA PRO A 87 0.09 6.68 -0.52
C PRO A 87 -0.61 7.23 0.73
N LEU A 88 -0.20 8.42 1.21
CA LEU A 88 -0.81 9.06 2.39
C LEU A 88 -2.23 9.56 2.09
N ILE A 89 -2.52 10.00 0.86
CA ILE A 89 -3.89 10.35 0.42
C ILE A 89 -4.78 9.11 0.57
N GLY A 90 -4.35 7.96 0.05
CA GLY A 90 -5.09 6.71 0.16
C GLY A 90 -5.33 6.27 1.60
N MET A 91 -4.40 6.56 2.51
CA MET A 91 -4.54 6.27 3.95
C MET A 91 -5.51 7.22 4.66
N ALA A 92 -5.52 8.49 4.27
CA ALA A 92 -6.19 9.56 5.00
C ALA A 92 -7.63 9.80 4.55
N GLN A 93 -8.00 9.40 3.32
CA GLN A 93 -9.30 9.69 2.75
C GLN A 93 -10.39 8.73 3.26
N PRO A 94 -11.36 9.18 4.06
CA PRO A 94 -12.51 8.36 4.44
C PRO A 94 -13.34 7.96 3.21
N GLY A 95 -13.92 6.77 3.23
CA GLY A 95 -14.73 6.24 2.12
C GLY A 95 -13.92 5.74 0.93
N LEU A 96 -12.58 5.77 1.03
CA LEU A 96 -11.66 5.29 0.01
C LEU A 96 -10.78 4.18 0.58
N THR A 97 -10.80 3.00 -0.04
CA THR A 97 -9.91 1.90 0.32
C THR A 97 -8.76 1.84 -0.67
N SER A 98 -7.53 2.06 -0.22
CA SER A 98 -6.36 2.07 -1.11
C SER A 98 -5.58 0.77 -1.06
N PHE A 99 -5.07 0.36 -2.22
CA PHE A 99 -4.14 -0.75 -2.38
C PHE A 99 -2.97 -0.36 -3.26
N GLU A 100 -1.84 -0.98 -2.99
CA GLU A 100 -0.60 -0.78 -3.72
C GLU A 100 0.18 -2.11 -3.83
N PRO A 101 -0.34 -3.06 -4.64
CA PRO A 101 0.27 -4.38 -4.80
C PRO A 101 1.62 -4.29 -5.51
N ALA A 102 2.49 -5.27 -5.23
CA ALA A 102 3.74 -5.47 -5.95
C ALA A 102 3.56 -6.38 -7.17
N TYR A 103 2.72 -7.40 -7.05
CA TYR A 103 2.62 -8.48 -8.03
C TYR A 103 1.26 -8.51 -8.73
N ALA A 104 1.27 -9.02 -9.97
CA ALA A 104 0.05 -9.10 -10.80
C ALA A 104 -1.00 -10.07 -10.22
N ASP A 105 -0.56 -11.13 -9.53
CA ASP A 105 -1.46 -12.07 -8.87
C ASP A 105 -2.20 -11.43 -7.68
N GLU A 106 -1.52 -10.56 -6.93
CA GLU A 106 -2.14 -9.74 -5.88
C GLU A 106 -3.18 -8.79 -6.49
N LEU A 107 -2.81 -8.09 -7.58
CA LEU A 107 -3.69 -7.16 -8.27
C LEU A 107 -4.95 -7.87 -8.77
N ALA A 108 -4.83 -9.09 -9.30
CA ALA A 108 -5.98 -9.86 -9.76
C ALA A 108 -6.97 -10.19 -8.62
N VAL A 109 -6.45 -10.55 -7.44
CA VAL A 109 -7.26 -10.79 -6.23
C VAL A 109 -7.93 -9.50 -5.78
N ILE A 110 -7.17 -8.40 -5.72
CA ILE A 110 -7.66 -7.09 -5.28
C ILE A 110 -8.73 -6.54 -6.23
N LEU A 111 -8.52 -6.64 -7.55
CA LEU A 111 -9.50 -6.18 -8.54
C LEU A 111 -10.83 -6.93 -8.43
N ARG A 112 -10.78 -8.25 -8.27
CA ARG A 112 -11.99 -9.03 -8.06
C ARG A 112 -12.74 -8.56 -6.83
N TRP A 113 -12.04 -8.44 -5.69
CA TRP A 113 -12.63 -7.91 -4.46
C TRP A 113 -13.14 -6.47 -4.64
N ALA A 114 -12.41 -5.61 -5.35
CA ALA A 114 -12.80 -4.22 -5.57
C ALA A 114 -14.15 -4.11 -6.31
N PHE A 115 -14.37 -4.94 -7.34
CA PHE A 115 -15.66 -4.99 -8.03
C PHE A 115 -16.78 -5.51 -7.14
N GLU A 116 -16.51 -6.46 -6.25
CA GLU A 116 -17.49 -6.94 -5.26
C GLU A 116 -17.75 -5.84 -4.21
N HIS A 117 -16.70 -5.17 -3.72
CA HIS A 117 -16.77 -4.14 -2.70
C HIS A 117 -17.57 -2.90 -3.11
N ILE A 118 -17.36 -2.37 -4.32
CA ILE A 118 -18.12 -1.20 -4.80
C ILE A 118 -19.62 -1.51 -4.99
N GLN A 119 -20.01 -2.79 -4.98
CA GLN A 119 -21.39 -3.24 -5.10
C GLN A 119 -22.02 -3.63 -3.77
N SER A 120 -21.24 -3.77 -2.69
CA SER A 120 -21.74 -4.22 -1.40
C SER A 120 -22.58 -3.13 -0.71
N ASP A 121 -23.80 -3.47 -0.31
CA ASP A 121 -24.69 -2.57 0.46
C ASP A 121 -24.52 -2.76 1.98
N GLY A 122 -23.59 -3.63 2.40
CA GLY A 122 -23.32 -3.89 3.81
C GLY A 122 -24.43 -4.70 4.48
N GLY A 123 -24.50 -5.99 4.20
CA GLY A 123 -25.40 -6.93 4.88
C GLY A 123 -24.94 -7.23 6.32
N THR A 124 -25.72 -8.05 7.04
CA THR A 124 -25.36 -8.45 8.40
C THR A 124 -24.03 -9.21 8.41
N GLY A 125 -23.00 -8.57 8.94
CA GLY A 125 -21.65 -9.12 9.01
C GLY A 125 -20.76 -8.87 7.77
N GLU A 126 -21.27 -8.16 6.76
CA GLU A 126 -20.49 -7.74 5.60
C GLU A 126 -19.93 -6.33 5.80
N GLU A 127 -18.74 -6.10 5.24
CA GLU A 127 -18.14 -4.77 5.19
C GLU A 127 -18.96 -3.89 4.23
N PRO A 128 -19.40 -2.69 4.65
CA PRO A 128 -20.07 -1.78 3.74
C PRO A 128 -19.15 -1.40 2.58
N GLY A 129 -19.72 -1.28 1.40
CA GLY A 129 -18.98 -0.88 0.20
C GLY A 129 -18.43 0.54 0.30
N GLY A 130 -17.56 0.86 -0.63
CA GLY A 130 -16.93 2.18 -0.75
C GLY A 130 -16.14 2.29 -2.05
N SER A 131 -15.49 3.41 -2.29
CA SER A 131 -14.59 3.55 -3.44
C SER A 131 -13.24 2.88 -3.19
N VAL A 132 -12.58 2.47 -4.27
CA VAL A 132 -11.27 1.82 -4.23
C VAL A 132 -10.25 2.62 -5.02
N TYR A 133 -9.08 2.81 -4.46
CA TYR A 133 -7.93 3.43 -5.10
C TYR A 133 -6.80 2.42 -5.26
N LEU A 134 -6.37 2.21 -6.50
CA LEU A 134 -5.25 1.33 -6.85
C LEU A 134 -4.09 2.20 -7.32
N ARG A 135 -3.02 2.26 -6.54
CA ARG A 135 -1.76 2.90 -6.94
C ARG A 135 -0.84 1.85 -7.53
N LEU A 136 -0.58 1.96 -8.84
CA LEU A 136 0.11 0.91 -9.59
C LEU A 136 1.40 1.43 -10.23
N SER A 137 2.48 0.69 -10.02
CA SER A 137 3.75 0.90 -10.69
C SER A 137 3.77 0.20 -12.05
N THR A 138 4.44 0.79 -13.03
CA THR A 138 4.74 0.17 -14.33
C THR A 138 6.13 -0.47 -14.38
N ARG A 139 6.84 -0.51 -13.25
CA ARG A 139 8.13 -1.20 -13.17
C ARG A 139 7.95 -2.69 -13.47
N ALA A 140 8.73 -3.19 -14.43
CA ALA A 140 8.79 -4.63 -14.68
C ALA A 140 9.55 -5.33 -13.55
N ILE A 141 8.89 -6.27 -12.89
CA ILE A 141 9.47 -7.11 -11.84
C ILE A 141 9.17 -8.57 -12.09
N GLU A 142 10.05 -9.46 -11.60
CA GLU A 142 9.81 -10.88 -11.65
C GLU A 142 8.58 -11.26 -10.81
N GLN A 143 7.71 -12.11 -11.39
CA GLN A 143 6.47 -12.50 -10.74
C GLN A 143 6.67 -13.83 -9.98
N PRO A 144 6.14 -13.96 -8.75
CA PRO A 144 6.28 -15.19 -7.99
C PRO A 144 5.45 -16.33 -8.61
N HIS A 145 6.05 -17.51 -8.72
CA HIS A 145 5.34 -18.73 -9.08
C HIS A 145 4.76 -19.39 -7.83
N ARG A 146 3.52 -19.06 -7.48
CA ARG A 146 2.86 -19.55 -6.27
C ARG A 146 1.37 -19.86 -6.50
N ALA A 147 0.84 -20.78 -5.73
CA ALA A 147 -0.60 -20.99 -5.66
C ALA A 147 -1.24 -19.99 -4.68
N LEU A 148 -2.31 -19.35 -5.10
CA LEU A 148 -3.08 -18.45 -4.25
C LEU A 148 -4.11 -19.27 -3.43
N SER A 149 -3.73 -19.69 -2.23
CA SER A 149 -4.66 -20.34 -1.31
C SER A 149 -5.80 -19.40 -0.89
N PRO A 150 -6.92 -19.91 -0.39
CA PRO A 150 -7.98 -19.07 0.16
C PRO A 150 -7.49 -18.15 1.30
N GLU A 151 -6.55 -18.62 2.13
CA GLU A 151 -5.92 -17.86 3.21
C GLU A 151 -5.11 -16.69 2.65
N LEU A 152 -4.22 -16.97 1.70
CA LEU A 152 -3.39 -15.93 1.07
C LEU A 152 -4.26 -14.85 0.38
N ARG A 153 -5.35 -15.27 -0.29
CA ARG A 153 -6.30 -14.29 -0.88
C ARG A 153 -6.94 -13.39 0.17
N ARG A 154 -7.34 -13.95 1.32
CA ARG A 154 -7.88 -13.15 2.44
C ARG A 154 -6.86 -12.19 3.01
N ASP A 155 -5.61 -12.63 3.16
CA ASP A 155 -4.53 -11.82 3.72
C ASP A 155 -4.11 -10.69 2.76
N ILE A 156 -4.07 -10.95 1.45
CA ILE A 156 -3.87 -9.93 0.41
C ILE A 156 -4.94 -8.82 0.55
N ILE A 157 -6.21 -9.20 0.70
CA ILE A 157 -7.31 -8.23 0.87
C ILE A 157 -7.26 -7.57 2.24
N ALA A 158 -6.87 -8.27 3.29
CA ALA A 158 -6.71 -7.69 4.62
C ALA A 158 -5.57 -6.66 4.71
N GLY A 159 -4.69 -6.63 3.72
CA GLY A 159 -3.68 -5.59 3.55
C GLY A 159 -2.23 -6.03 3.73
N GLY A 160 -1.97 -7.32 4.01
CA GLY A 160 -0.60 -7.82 4.10
C GLY A 160 -0.52 -9.30 4.46
N TYR A 161 0.59 -9.91 4.09
CA TYR A 161 0.86 -11.32 4.31
C TYR A 161 2.37 -11.59 4.40
N TRP A 162 2.76 -12.71 4.99
CA TRP A 162 4.16 -13.14 4.96
C TRP A 162 4.52 -13.68 3.58
N LEU A 163 5.39 -12.94 2.84
CA LEU A 163 6.00 -13.46 1.61
C LEU A 163 7.00 -14.57 1.95
N SER A 164 7.74 -14.39 3.04
CA SER A 164 8.59 -15.40 3.64
C SER A 164 8.43 -15.33 5.15
N GLU A 165 7.82 -16.35 5.73
CA GLU A 165 7.69 -16.44 7.18
C GLU A 165 9.06 -16.60 7.83
N PRO A 166 9.32 -15.89 8.93
CA PRO A 166 10.57 -16.03 9.63
C PRO A 166 10.66 -17.41 10.31
N VAL A 167 11.83 -18.03 10.24
CA VAL A 167 12.10 -19.30 10.92
C VAL A 167 12.56 -19.03 12.36
N GLY A 168 11.88 -19.63 13.33
CA GLY A 168 12.20 -19.47 14.75
C GLY A 168 11.82 -18.09 15.31
N SER A 169 12.71 -17.48 16.10
CA SER A 169 12.52 -16.13 16.66
C SER A 169 13.24 -15.11 15.78
N PRO A 170 12.56 -14.43 14.86
CA PRO A 170 13.20 -13.48 13.97
C PRO A 170 13.67 -12.26 14.76
N ARG A 171 14.87 -11.78 14.44
CA ARG A 171 15.36 -10.49 14.95
C ARG A 171 15.10 -9.33 14.00
N ILE A 172 14.76 -9.66 12.77
CA ILE A 172 14.63 -8.70 11.67
C ILE A 172 13.39 -9.07 10.87
N VAL A 173 12.56 -8.06 10.61
CA VAL A 173 11.45 -8.13 9.67
C VAL A 173 11.68 -7.06 8.62
N LEU A 174 11.70 -7.45 7.36
CA LEU A 174 11.67 -6.55 6.22
C LEU A 174 10.22 -6.46 5.74
N ALA A 175 9.61 -5.29 5.88
CA ALA A 175 8.25 -5.04 5.41
C ALA A 175 8.29 -4.11 4.19
N TYR A 176 7.54 -4.42 3.15
CA TYR A 176 7.55 -3.61 1.94
C TYR A 176 6.15 -3.39 1.37
N GLN A 177 6.01 -2.33 0.60
CA GLN A 177 4.82 -2.03 -0.19
C GLN A 177 5.23 -1.61 -1.60
N SER A 178 4.45 -2.03 -2.62
CA SER A 178 4.68 -1.66 -4.02
C SER A 178 5.89 -2.36 -4.67
N ALA A 179 6.35 -1.82 -5.78
CA ALA A 179 7.34 -2.40 -6.70
C ALA A 179 8.79 -2.44 -6.18
N VAL A 180 9.02 -2.17 -4.88
CA VAL A 180 10.32 -2.35 -4.20
C VAL A 180 10.57 -3.80 -3.76
N ALA A 181 9.66 -4.70 -4.04
CA ALA A 181 9.75 -6.12 -3.70
C ALA A 181 11.09 -6.78 -4.10
N PRO A 182 11.64 -6.57 -5.31
CA PRO A 182 12.91 -7.19 -5.71
C PRO A 182 14.08 -6.83 -4.80
N GLU A 183 14.18 -5.58 -4.37
CA GLU A 183 15.25 -5.09 -3.48
C GLU A 183 15.16 -5.76 -2.09
N ILE A 184 13.93 -5.91 -1.60
CA ILE A 184 13.66 -6.58 -0.32
C ILE A 184 13.99 -8.08 -0.40
N VAL A 185 13.55 -8.74 -1.47
CA VAL A 185 13.83 -10.18 -1.67
C VAL A 185 15.33 -10.42 -1.80
N SER A 186 16.03 -9.56 -2.55
CA SER A 186 17.50 -9.62 -2.68
C SER A 186 18.20 -9.40 -1.33
N ALA A 187 17.80 -8.36 -0.57
CA ALA A 187 18.38 -8.09 0.74
C ALA A 187 18.14 -9.24 1.72
N ALA A 188 16.92 -9.79 1.75
CA ALA A 188 16.57 -10.93 2.60
C ALA A 188 17.38 -12.19 2.22
N GLY A 189 17.57 -12.47 0.93
CA GLY A 189 18.38 -13.58 0.44
C GLY A 189 19.83 -13.49 0.89
N LEU A 190 20.46 -12.32 0.69
CA LEU A 190 21.85 -12.09 1.15
C LEU A 190 22.00 -12.21 2.67
N MET A 191 21.02 -11.72 3.43
CA MET A 191 21.02 -11.83 4.89
C MET A 191 20.80 -13.27 5.37
N ALA A 192 20.04 -14.09 4.64
CA ALA A 192 19.80 -15.49 4.96
C ALA A 192 21.07 -16.34 4.81
N GLU A 193 21.98 -15.99 3.89
CA GLU A 193 23.27 -16.64 3.74
C GLU A 193 24.12 -16.53 5.02
N ASP A 194 24.00 -15.42 5.75
CA ASP A 194 24.63 -15.19 7.06
C ASP A 194 23.87 -15.86 8.23
N ARG A 195 22.90 -16.72 7.97
CA ARG A 195 22.04 -17.42 8.96
C ARG A 195 21.25 -16.49 9.89
N ARG A 196 20.90 -15.30 9.43
CA ARG A 196 20.03 -14.39 10.17
C ARG A 196 18.57 -14.79 9.95
N GLY A 197 17.81 -14.94 11.03
CA GLY A 197 16.36 -15.13 10.95
C GLY A 197 15.72 -13.83 10.44
N VAL A 198 15.36 -13.79 9.16
CA VAL A 198 14.71 -12.64 8.50
C VAL A 198 13.33 -13.06 8.02
N GLY A 199 12.30 -12.32 8.43
CA GLY A 199 10.97 -12.44 7.84
C GLY A 199 10.74 -11.37 6.78
N VAL A 200 9.99 -11.70 5.73
CA VAL A 200 9.60 -10.75 4.68
C VAL A 200 8.08 -10.59 4.67
N LEU A 201 7.62 -9.40 5.04
CA LEU A 201 6.21 -9.03 5.12
C LEU A 201 5.83 -8.17 3.91
N ALA A 202 4.96 -8.69 3.05
CA ALA A 202 4.37 -7.95 1.95
C ALA A 202 3.15 -7.16 2.45
N ILE A 203 3.11 -5.86 2.16
CA ILE A 203 1.99 -4.98 2.48
C ILE A 203 1.31 -4.59 1.17
N THR A 204 0.08 -5.00 1.00
CA THR A 204 -0.74 -4.69 -0.17
C THR A 204 -1.62 -3.47 0.05
N SER A 205 -1.91 -3.16 1.33
CA SER A 205 -2.71 -2.00 1.73
C SER A 205 -2.36 -1.54 3.14
N THR A 206 -1.56 -0.49 3.24
CA THR A 206 -1.31 0.15 4.55
C THR A 206 -2.59 0.76 5.13
N ALA A 207 -3.48 1.27 4.30
CA ALA A 207 -4.74 1.86 4.74
C ALA A 207 -5.64 0.83 5.46
N ARG A 208 -5.79 -0.36 4.90
CA ARG A 208 -6.60 -1.43 5.52
C ARG A 208 -5.98 -1.94 6.81
N LEU A 209 -4.68 -2.21 6.81
CA LEU A 209 -3.97 -2.63 8.03
C LEU A 209 -4.10 -1.60 9.15
N TYR A 210 -3.87 -0.32 8.82
CA TYR A 210 -3.95 0.77 9.79
C TYR A 210 -5.37 0.97 10.32
N SER A 211 -6.38 1.00 9.45
CA SER A 211 -7.78 1.19 9.87
C SER A 211 -8.30 0.04 10.73
N ASP A 212 -7.93 -1.21 10.40
CA ASP A 212 -8.28 -2.39 11.19
C ASP A 212 -7.64 -2.34 12.58
N TRP A 213 -6.35 -2.01 12.65
CA TRP A 213 -5.64 -1.84 13.91
C TRP A 213 -6.25 -0.73 14.77
N ARG A 214 -6.56 0.43 14.19
CA ARG A 214 -7.21 1.54 14.90
C ARG A 214 -8.62 1.17 15.38
N ARG A 215 -9.36 0.40 14.61
CA ARG A 215 -10.68 -0.12 15.01
C ARG A 215 -10.54 -1.05 16.21
N ALA A 216 -9.62 -2.00 16.18
CA ALA A 216 -9.36 -2.90 17.31
C ALA A 216 -8.94 -2.13 18.58
N GLN A 217 -8.10 -1.09 18.45
CA GLN A 217 -7.74 -0.23 19.57
C GLN A 217 -8.93 0.51 20.16
N ARG A 218 -9.79 1.13 19.32
CA ARG A 218 -11.00 1.82 19.82
C ARG A 218 -11.92 0.88 20.56
N HIS A 219 -12.16 -0.33 20.06
CA HIS A 219 -12.99 -1.33 20.77
C HIS A 219 -12.42 -1.67 22.14
N ARG A 220 -11.10 -1.83 22.27
CA ARG A 220 -10.45 -2.06 23.57
C ARG A 220 -10.59 -0.87 24.52
N GLN A 221 -10.41 0.35 24.01
CA GLN A 221 -10.59 1.58 24.81
C GLN A 221 -12.02 1.75 25.33
N GLU A 222 -13.01 1.27 24.57
CA GLU A 222 -14.43 1.28 24.94
C GLU A 222 -14.83 0.08 25.81
N GLY A 223 -13.87 -0.75 26.24
CA GLY A 223 -14.13 -1.94 27.05
C GLY A 223 -14.84 -3.07 26.30
N ARG A 224 -14.94 -2.99 24.98
CA ARG A 224 -15.51 -4.04 24.14
C ARG A 224 -14.51 -5.15 23.90
N LEU A 225 -15.00 -6.41 23.87
CA LEU A 225 -14.18 -7.55 23.46
C LEU A 225 -13.73 -7.35 21.99
N ALA A 226 -12.43 -7.12 21.79
CA ALA A 226 -11.86 -6.91 20.47
C ALA A 226 -10.96 -8.09 20.09
N GLN A 227 -11.19 -8.65 18.92
CA GLN A 227 -10.26 -9.58 18.31
C GLN A 227 -8.99 -8.81 17.89
N PRO A 228 -7.82 -9.47 17.91
CA PRO A 228 -6.60 -8.86 17.36
C PRO A 228 -6.81 -8.44 15.89
N SER A 229 -6.34 -7.26 15.54
CA SER A 229 -6.30 -6.81 14.15
C SER A 229 -5.42 -7.71 13.29
N HIS A 230 -5.55 -7.61 11.96
CA HIS A 230 -4.76 -8.44 11.05
C HIS A 230 -3.26 -8.23 11.25
N VAL A 231 -2.80 -6.98 11.35
CA VAL A 231 -1.38 -6.68 11.59
C VAL A 231 -0.88 -7.18 12.94
N GLU A 232 -1.72 -7.16 13.99
CA GLU A 232 -1.38 -7.75 15.30
C GLU A 232 -1.21 -9.27 15.19
N ARG A 233 -2.03 -9.95 14.39
CA ARG A 233 -1.86 -11.40 14.12
C ARG A 233 -0.59 -11.69 13.35
N LEU A 234 -0.30 -10.90 12.30
CA LEU A 234 0.93 -11.05 11.53
C LEU A 234 2.19 -10.90 12.40
N LEU A 235 2.19 -9.96 13.33
CA LEU A 235 3.33 -9.69 14.21
C LEU A 235 3.32 -10.49 15.53
N ALA A 236 2.31 -11.32 15.78
CA ALA A 236 2.13 -11.99 17.07
C ALA A 236 3.31 -12.87 17.51
N HIS A 237 4.03 -13.48 16.57
CA HIS A 237 5.19 -14.33 16.81
C HIS A 237 6.53 -13.62 16.65
N VAL A 238 6.50 -12.32 16.31
CA VAL A 238 7.72 -11.49 16.20
C VAL A 238 8.13 -11.00 17.59
N PRO A 239 9.33 -11.32 18.09
CA PRO A 239 9.80 -10.85 19.38
C PRO A 239 9.82 -9.33 19.47
N ARG A 240 9.52 -8.77 20.64
CA ARG A 240 9.44 -7.31 20.84
C ARG A 240 10.77 -6.57 20.60
N ASP A 241 11.88 -7.27 20.79
CA ASP A 241 13.22 -6.75 20.52
C ASP A 241 13.65 -6.88 19.05
N ALA A 242 12.81 -7.48 18.20
CA ALA A 242 13.01 -7.49 16.76
C ALA A 242 12.88 -6.08 16.17
N VAL A 243 13.65 -5.84 15.12
CA VAL A 243 13.60 -4.59 14.35
C VAL A 243 12.79 -4.83 13.09
N ILE A 244 11.92 -3.88 12.77
CA ILE A 244 11.19 -3.85 11.50
C ILE A 244 11.82 -2.75 10.63
N VAL A 245 12.32 -3.12 9.45
CA VAL A 245 12.73 -2.16 8.42
C VAL A 245 11.64 -2.14 7.36
N THR A 246 11.04 -0.98 7.15
CA THR A 246 9.98 -0.82 6.15
C THR A 246 10.51 -0.10 4.91
N VAL A 247 10.08 -0.52 3.73
CA VAL A 247 10.49 0.09 2.46
C VAL A 247 9.25 0.31 1.59
N ILE A 248 9.12 1.53 1.08
CA ILE A 248 8.03 1.92 0.19
C ILE A 248 8.54 2.82 -0.94
N ASP A 249 8.00 2.63 -2.13
CA ASP A 249 8.16 3.58 -3.25
C ASP A 249 7.19 4.76 -3.08
N GLY A 250 7.44 5.55 -2.05
CA GLY A 250 6.62 6.67 -1.60
C GLY A 250 7.11 7.20 -0.26
N HIS A 251 6.32 8.02 0.41
CA HIS A 251 6.72 8.64 1.68
C HIS A 251 6.81 7.62 2.82
N PRO A 252 7.95 7.54 3.55
CA PRO A 252 8.19 6.52 4.59
C PRO A 252 7.19 6.58 5.77
N ALA A 253 6.57 7.73 6.03
CA ALA A 253 5.53 7.87 7.05
C ALA A 253 4.34 6.92 6.85
N SER A 254 4.11 6.46 5.61
CA SER A 254 3.03 5.52 5.30
C SER A 254 3.14 4.19 6.06
N LEU A 255 4.35 3.77 6.45
CA LEU A 255 4.60 2.51 7.15
C LEU A 255 5.20 2.68 8.55
N SER A 256 5.61 3.89 8.95
CA SER A 256 6.28 4.14 10.24
C SER A 256 5.41 3.80 11.47
N TRP A 257 4.08 3.81 11.33
CA TRP A 257 3.13 3.49 12.39
C TRP A 257 3.21 2.03 12.87
N LEU A 258 3.82 1.12 12.09
CA LEU A 258 3.99 -0.29 12.46
C LEU A 258 4.71 -0.46 13.80
N GLY A 259 5.58 0.47 14.18
CA GLY A 259 6.22 0.49 15.50
C GLY A 259 5.25 0.61 16.67
N GLY A 260 4.09 1.24 16.46
CA GLY A 260 3.04 1.38 17.47
C GLY A 260 2.21 0.12 17.72
N VAL A 261 2.30 -0.90 16.85
CA VAL A 261 1.44 -2.10 16.92
C VAL A 261 1.80 -2.97 18.12
N ALA A 262 3.09 -3.32 18.26
CA ALA A 262 3.58 -4.16 19.34
C ALA A 262 4.83 -3.59 20.05
N GLY A 263 5.18 -2.34 19.75
CA GLY A 263 6.32 -1.64 20.35
C GLY A 263 7.67 -2.02 19.75
N HIS A 264 7.68 -2.52 18.52
CA HIS A 264 8.92 -2.78 17.79
C HIS A 264 9.63 -1.48 17.41
N ARG A 265 10.95 -1.51 17.37
CA ARG A 265 11.72 -0.48 16.70
C ARG A 265 11.47 -0.57 15.20
N VAL A 266 11.08 0.55 14.59
CA VAL A 266 10.87 0.63 13.14
C VAL A 266 11.85 1.63 12.54
N GLU A 267 12.49 1.24 11.44
CA GLU A 267 13.23 2.13 10.56
C GLU A 267 12.53 2.15 9.21
N SER A 268 12.17 3.34 8.73
CA SER A 268 11.35 3.46 7.53
C SER A 268 12.13 4.10 6.40
N LEU A 269 12.30 3.36 5.31
CA LEU A 269 12.94 3.79 4.08
C LEU A 269 11.89 4.15 3.03
N GLY A 270 12.14 5.20 2.27
CA GLY A 270 11.26 5.71 1.24
C GLY A 270 11.77 7.04 0.71
N VAL A 271 10.90 7.80 0.07
CA VAL A 271 11.23 9.08 -0.54
C VAL A 271 10.58 10.20 0.26
N ASP A 272 11.37 11.00 0.94
CA ASP A 272 10.94 12.13 1.79
C ASP A 272 11.41 13.50 1.27
N ALA A 273 12.00 13.53 0.08
CA ALA A 273 12.46 14.72 -0.62
C ALA A 273 11.94 14.71 -2.06
N PHE A 274 12.10 15.82 -2.77
CA PHE A 274 11.79 15.84 -4.20
C PHE A 274 12.59 14.76 -4.93
N GLY A 275 11.90 14.02 -5.81
CA GLY A 275 12.53 13.02 -6.66
C GLY A 275 13.59 13.62 -7.59
N GLN A 276 14.28 12.75 -8.29
CA GLN A 276 15.33 13.11 -9.22
C GLN A 276 15.09 12.43 -10.58
N THR A 277 15.77 12.92 -11.62
CA THR A 277 15.80 12.26 -12.92
C THR A 277 16.95 11.26 -12.97
N GLY A 278 16.70 10.06 -13.43
CA GLY A 278 17.73 9.01 -13.53
C GLY A 278 17.13 7.68 -13.95
N THR A 279 17.89 6.61 -13.77
CA THR A 279 17.34 5.26 -13.85
C THR A 279 16.70 4.88 -12.52
N VAL A 280 15.78 3.92 -12.53
CA VAL A 280 15.17 3.41 -11.28
C VAL A 280 16.25 2.94 -10.29
N ALA A 281 17.27 2.23 -10.77
CA ALA A 281 18.36 1.73 -9.93
C ALA A 281 19.19 2.87 -9.31
N ASP A 282 19.46 3.94 -10.04
CA ASP A 282 20.19 5.10 -9.52
C ASP A 282 19.36 5.83 -8.45
N LEU A 283 18.06 5.98 -8.68
CA LEU A 283 17.16 6.61 -7.72
C LEU A 283 17.01 5.77 -6.45
N TYR A 284 16.89 4.46 -6.56
CA TYR A 284 16.83 3.58 -5.40
C TYR A 284 18.09 3.66 -4.56
N ARG A 285 19.26 3.75 -5.20
CA ARG A 285 20.53 3.99 -4.51
C ARG A 285 20.60 5.38 -3.88
N HIS A 286 20.14 6.41 -4.62
CA HIS A 286 20.13 7.80 -4.14
C HIS A 286 19.27 7.96 -2.88
N PHE A 287 18.07 7.36 -2.85
CA PHE A 287 17.18 7.41 -1.71
C PHE A 287 17.44 6.31 -0.66
N GLY A 288 18.39 5.44 -0.87
CA GLY A 288 18.87 4.48 0.12
C GLY A 288 17.96 3.28 0.34
N PHE A 289 17.22 2.85 -0.67
CA PHE A 289 16.41 1.62 -0.59
C PHE A 289 16.70 0.57 -1.67
N ASP A 290 17.89 0.60 -2.27
CA ASP A 290 18.50 -0.57 -2.92
C ASP A 290 18.87 -1.64 -1.87
N SER A 291 19.13 -2.88 -2.31
CA SER A 291 19.37 -4.01 -1.41
C SER A 291 20.56 -3.80 -0.45
N GLU A 292 21.65 -3.17 -0.90
CA GLU A 292 22.80 -2.87 -0.05
C GLU A 292 22.47 -1.83 1.02
N SER A 293 21.73 -0.80 0.67
CA SER A 293 21.30 0.24 1.62
C SER A 293 20.34 -0.31 2.66
N ILE A 294 19.43 -1.22 2.27
CA ILE A 294 18.55 -1.95 3.19
C ILE A 294 19.39 -2.76 4.20
N ILE A 295 20.40 -3.52 3.73
CA ILE A 295 21.28 -4.30 4.60
C ILE A 295 22.05 -3.39 5.56
N ARG A 296 22.64 -2.28 5.07
CA ARG A 296 23.32 -1.29 5.93
C ARG A 296 22.39 -0.72 6.99
N THR A 297 21.14 -0.43 6.63
CA THR A 297 20.13 0.06 7.58
C THR A 297 19.85 -0.99 8.65
N VAL A 298 19.59 -2.24 8.27
CA VAL A 298 19.40 -3.34 9.21
C VAL A 298 20.60 -3.47 10.15
N GLU A 299 21.82 -3.41 9.63
CA GLU A 299 23.04 -3.49 10.45
C GLU A 299 23.16 -2.34 11.44
N SER A 300 22.77 -1.13 11.05
CA SER A 300 22.84 0.06 11.90
C SER A 300 21.87 0.01 13.08
N VAL A 301 20.73 -0.65 12.91
CA VAL A 301 19.63 -0.70 13.89
C VAL A 301 19.52 -2.02 14.63
N SER A 302 20.29 -3.03 14.23
CA SER A 302 20.26 -4.36 14.84
C SER A 302 20.54 -4.33 16.33
N PRO A 303 19.84 -5.15 17.15
CA PRO A 303 20.08 -5.23 18.59
C PRO A 303 21.56 -5.51 18.93
N GLY A 304 22.09 -4.80 19.91
CA GLY A 304 23.48 -4.92 20.36
C GLY A 304 24.48 -3.97 19.69
N ARG A 305 24.08 -3.19 18.70
CA ARG A 305 24.89 -2.07 18.20
C ARG A 305 24.45 -0.75 18.85
N PRO A 306 25.38 0.04 19.43
CA PRO A 306 25.05 1.37 19.93
C PRO A 306 24.59 2.26 18.77
N ILE A 307 23.56 3.09 19.02
CA ILE A 307 23.13 4.13 18.09
C ILE A 307 24.31 5.10 17.93
N ARG A 308 24.91 5.16 16.76
CA ARG A 308 25.92 6.15 16.43
C ARG A 308 25.20 7.40 15.93
N PHE A 309 25.10 8.40 16.80
CA PHE A 309 24.79 9.75 16.32
C PHE A 309 26.00 10.23 15.52
N ARG A 310 25.82 10.57 14.24
CA ARG A 310 26.83 11.36 13.54
C ARG A 310 26.83 12.72 14.22
N ALA A 311 27.94 13.06 14.90
CA ALA A 311 28.23 14.44 15.22
C ALA A 311 28.32 15.19 13.90
N GLY A 312 27.48 16.21 13.71
CA GLY A 312 27.44 17.07 12.54
C GLY A 312 28.74 17.84 12.35
#